data_0ee8a8fbf55d1ebcbdbebed5c852e748
#
_entry.id   0ee8a8fbf55d1ebcbdbebed5c852e748
#
_cell.length_a   1.000
_cell.length_b   1.000
_cell.length_c   1.000
_cell.angle_alpha   90.00
_cell.angle_beta   90.00
_cell.angle_gamma   90.00
#
_symmetry.space_group_name_H-M   'P 1'
#
loop_
_entity.id
_entity.type
_entity.pdbx_description
1 polymer ?
#
loop_
_entity_poly.entity_id
_entity_poly.type
_entity_poly.pdbx_seq_one_letter_code
_entity_poly.pdbx_strand_id
1 'polypeptide(L)'
;MSRGGLLVLAGGGHSHALVLKRWAMQPEKRPKQSIVLVNRTSTALYSGMVPGLIAGIYSPDQLAIDLRQLCDRAGVAFVEAEITGLTPQQNCLKLKGRPALHFDWLSLDVGAVSRPSATGIPIKPLETSLAFLESEDPADPRPLRVIGAGAAGLEVVLALRRRWPLRPLQLQHHPGQLDATTRKSLQRARITLIDDDVPPSGPSLLCTGSQGPAWLARAGLPVDSDGRVRTDCCLRVEGHPSLFASGDCAVISTAPRPASGVWAVRAGRPLATNLEAACRGRPLRPWQPQRQALQLIGSHQDAAWARWGGWRLGPSPLLWQLKQRIDRAFMAGFQRPAAMADAVPMACRGCAAKLPAQPLSAALDRVGLGGQPEDAARLDDHPGLLQSMDGFPALVSDPWLNGRLTALHACSDLWACGAAVSSAMATVTLPMVPGNEQRELLVQTLAGIRSVLDEQGAELIGGHTMESRSTSPMPTSLGVQITLTVNGNSSAPPWLKSGLKAGDALLISRPLGTGVLFAGAMAGATDPTDLDAALRVMSCSQHSLLKALEAHRQAMHACTDITGFGLLGHLGEMLQN
;
A
#
# COMPACT_ATOMS: atom_id res chain seq x y z
N MET A 1 12.55 -15.02 -28.35
CA MET A 1 11.33 -14.35 -27.86
C MET A 1 11.36 -14.41 -26.34
N SER A 2 11.40 -13.28 -25.63
CA SER A 2 11.32 -13.28 -24.16
C SER A 2 9.95 -13.85 -23.78
N ARG A 3 9.92 -14.93 -22.97
CA ARG A 3 8.67 -15.40 -22.38
C ARG A 3 8.08 -14.23 -21.59
N GLY A 4 6.93 -13.71 -22.03
CA GLY A 4 6.11 -12.84 -21.22
C GLY A 4 5.77 -13.56 -19.91
N GLY A 5 5.33 -12.84 -18.91
CA GLY A 5 4.97 -13.45 -17.64
C GLY A 5 4.81 -12.39 -16.55
N LEU A 6 4.18 -12.75 -15.46
CA LEU A 6 3.97 -11.88 -14.31
C LEU A 6 5.02 -12.13 -13.25
N LEU A 7 5.79 -11.09 -12.89
CA LEU A 7 6.65 -11.07 -11.72
C LEU A 7 5.91 -10.39 -10.55
N VAL A 8 5.73 -11.11 -9.46
CA VAL A 8 5.13 -10.57 -8.24
C VAL A 8 6.22 -10.32 -7.19
N LEU A 9 6.28 -9.10 -6.68
CA LEU A 9 7.05 -8.72 -5.51
C LEU A 9 6.11 -8.74 -4.29
N ALA A 10 6.23 -9.75 -3.45
CA ALA A 10 5.37 -9.93 -2.28
C ALA A 10 6.03 -9.31 -1.04
N GLY A 11 5.44 -8.20 -0.58
CA GLY A 11 5.94 -7.38 0.53
C GLY A 11 6.79 -6.20 0.08
N GLY A 12 6.59 -5.05 0.73
CA GLY A 12 7.33 -3.80 0.51
C GLY A 12 8.56 -3.65 1.41
N GLY A 13 9.29 -4.75 1.67
CA GLY A 13 10.50 -4.72 2.49
C GLY A 13 11.63 -3.91 1.85
N HIS A 14 12.69 -3.68 2.62
CA HIS A 14 13.83 -2.84 2.18
C HIS A 14 14.53 -3.36 0.92
N SER A 15 14.59 -4.69 0.72
CA SER A 15 15.20 -5.26 -0.48
C SER A 15 14.37 -4.91 -1.72
N HIS A 16 13.04 -5.07 -1.66
CA HIS A 16 12.15 -4.72 -2.76
C HIS A 16 12.12 -3.20 -3.02
N ALA A 17 12.10 -2.37 -1.98
CA ALA A 17 12.21 -0.92 -2.15
C ALA A 17 13.49 -0.52 -2.92
N LEU A 18 14.63 -1.18 -2.66
CA LEU A 18 15.87 -0.94 -3.40
C LEU A 18 15.86 -1.53 -4.81
N VAL A 19 15.16 -2.64 -5.03
CA VAL A 19 14.91 -3.19 -6.39
C VAL A 19 14.13 -2.17 -7.21
N LEU A 20 13.02 -1.67 -6.68
CA LEU A 20 12.18 -0.66 -7.32
C LEU A 20 12.95 0.64 -7.58
N LYS A 21 13.71 1.14 -6.59
CA LYS A 21 14.58 2.30 -6.76
C LYS A 21 15.57 2.12 -7.89
N ARG A 22 16.20 0.94 -7.99
CA ARG A 22 17.12 0.62 -9.09
C ARG A 22 16.43 0.66 -10.44
N TRP A 23 15.25 0.10 -10.56
CA TRP A 23 14.48 0.10 -11.82
C TRP A 23 13.94 1.49 -12.18
N ALA A 24 13.58 2.30 -11.18
CA ALA A 24 13.23 3.70 -11.39
C ALA A 24 14.40 4.55 -11.92
N MET A 25 15.62 4.27 -11.43
CA MET A 25 16.84 4.98 -11.88
C MET A 25 17.45 4.42 -13.18
N GLN A 26 17.19 3.16 -13.50
CA GLN A 26 17.74 2.43 -14.65
C GLN A 26 16.63 1.60 -15.31
N PRO A 27 15.69 2.26 -16.01
CA PRO A 27 14.50 1.59 -16.60
C PRO A 27 14.88 0.49 -17.60
N GLU A 28 16.02 0.62 -18.28
CA GLU A 28 16.55 -0.37 -19.23
C GLU A 28 16.93 -1.71 -18.56
N LYS A 29 17.18 -1.70 -17.26
CA LYS A 29 17.48 -2.91 -16.48
C LYS A 29 16.22 -3.62 -16.00
N ARG A 30 15.11 -2.90 -15.87
CA ARG A 30 13.83 -3.49 -15.48
C ARG A 30 13.47 -4.66 -16.40
N PRO A 31 13.00 -5.80 -15.88
CA PRO A 31 12.44 -6.87 -16.69
C PRO A 31 11.28 -6.35 -17.57
N LYS A 32 11.13 -6.94 -18.77
CA LYS A 32 10.06 -6.56 -19.71
C LYS A 32 8.68 -7.12 -19.31
N GLN A 33 8.68 -8.08 -18.41
CA GLN A 33 7.47 -8.68 -17.83
C GLN A 33 6.60 -7.62 -17.13
N SER A 34 5.31 -7.89 -17.00
CA SER A 34 4.46 -7.16 -16.07
C SER A 34 4.93 -7.42 -14.65
N ILE A 35 5.05 -6.37 -13.86
CA ILE A 35 5.56 -6.46 -12.49
C ILE A 35 4.54 -5.83 -11.54
N VAL A 36 4.25 -6.55 -10.47
CA VAL A 36 3.31 -6.11 -9.43
C VAL A 36 4.00 -6.17 -8.07
N LEU A 37 3.96 -5.09 -7.31
CA LEU A 37 4.26 -5.10 -5.88
C LEU A 37 2.96 -5.27 -5.09
N VAL A 38 2.90 -6.28 -4.25
CA VAL A 38 1.80 -6.48 -3.30
C VAL A 38 2.28 -6.14 -1.90
N ASN A 39 1.65 -5.17 -1.26
CA ASN A 39 1.94 -4.82 0.13
C ASN A 39 0.66 -4.43 0.88
N ARG A 40 0.68 -4.58 2.20
CA ARG A 40 -0.48 -4.30 3.07
C ARG A 40 -0.81 -2.79 3.16
N THR A 41 0.20 -1.95 3.02
CA THR A 41 0.15 -0.49 3.13
C THR A 41 0.87 0.16 1.96
N SER A 42 0.50 1.36 1.59
CA SER A 42 1.17 2.13 0.53
C SER A 42 2.55 2.63 0.93
N THR A 43 2.87 2.60 2.22
CA THR A 43 4.15 3.06 2.78
C THR A 43 4.91 1.93 3.48
N ALA A 44 6.23 2.04 3.49
CA ALA A 44 7.12 1.19 4.29
C ALA A 44 7.99 2.07 5.19
N LEU A 45 8.06 1.73 6.49
CA LEU A 45 8.88 2.46 7.44
C LEU A 45 10.33 1.96 7.40
N TYR A 46 11.27 2.89 7.29
CA TYR A 46 12.68 2.57 7.39
C TYR A 46 13.08 2.22 8.83
N SER A 47 13.32 0.95 9.07
CA SER A 47 13.56 0.40 10.42
C SER A 47 14.78 1.02 11.14
N GLY A 48 15.78 1.52 10.40
CA GLY A 48 16.96 2.18 10.98
C GLY A 48 16.65 3.47 11.74
N MET A 49 15.56 4.16 11.39
CA MET A 49 15.12 5.41 12.01
C MET A 49 14.01 5.23 13.05
N VAL A 50 13.42 4.04 13.18
CA VAL A 50 12.32 3.77 14.14
C VAL A 50 12.68 4.12 15.59
N PRO A 51 13.88 3.84 16.13
CA PRO A 51 14.25 4.31 17.46
C PRO A 51 14.21 5.83 17.59
N GLY A 52 14.57 6.55 16.53
CA GLY A 52 14.48 8.01 16.47
C GLY A 52 13.04 8.53 16.44
N LEU A 53 12.13 7.82 15.75
CA LEU A 53 10.69 8.09 15.78
C LEU A 53 10.12 7.89 17.20
N ILE A 54 10.42 6.76 17.83
CA ILE A 54 10.02 6.48 19.23
C ILE A 54 10.54 7.58 20.17
N ALA A 55 11.77 8.06 19.96
CA ALA A 55 12.39 9.13 20.74
C ALA A 55 11.82 10.53 20.47
N GLY A 56 10.93 10.70 19.48
CA GLY A 56 10.39 12.01 19.06
C GLY A 56 11.39 12.87 18.29
N ILE A 57 12.44 12.28 17.71
CA ILE A 57 13.46 12.99 16.91
C ILE A 57 13.01 13.15 15.46
N TYR A 58 12.27 12.18 14.96
CA TYR A 58 11.74 12.14 13.59
C TYR A 58 10.23 12.07 13.60
N SER A 59 9.59 12.66 12.60
CA SER A 59 8.17 12.44 12.30
C SER A 59 7.99 11.18 11.45
N PRO A 60 6.80 10.56 11.41
CA PRO A 60 6.51 9.39 10.58
C PRO A 60 6.89 9.59 9.11
N ASP A 61 6.62 10.76 8.53
CA ASP A 61 6.87 11.07 7.12
C ASP A 61 8.36 11.02 6.75
N GLN A 62 9.24 11.35 7.70
CA GLN A 62 10.69 11.31 7.49
C GLN A 62 11.24 9.89 7.34
N LEU A 63 10.49 8.88 7.79
CA LEU A 63 10.86 7.47 7.73
C LEU A 63 10.08 6.71 6.68
N ALA A 64 8.99 7.27 6.17
CA ALA A 64 8.10 6.59 5.24
C ALA A 64 8.68 6.57 3.82
N ILE A 65 8.75 5.40 3.23
CA ILE A 65 9.01 5.19 1.81
C ILE A 65 7.65 5.02 1.15
N ASP A 66 7.26 5.94 0.28
CA ASP A 66 6.05 5.84 -0.52
C ASP A 66 6.25 4.76 -1.61
N LEU A 67 5.68 3.59 -1.38
CA LEU A 67 5.78 2.44 -2.28
C LEU A 67 4.96 2.64 -3.55
N ARG A 68 3.80 3.32 -3.47
CA ARG A 68 2.95 3.60 -4.62
C ARG A 68 3.68 4.50 -5.63
N GLN A 69 4.23 5.63 -5.15
CA GLN A 69 5.01 6.53 -5.99
C GLN A 69 6.29 5.85 -6.52
N LEU A 70 6.95 5.04 -5.68
CA LEU A 70 8.15 4.32 -6.09
C LEU A 70 7.85 3.27 -7.17
N CYS A 71 6.71 2.59 -7.09
CA CYS A 71 6.22 1.67 -8.11
C CYS A 71 5.91 2.40 -9.42
N ASP A 72 5.21 3.54 -9.36
CA ASP A 72 4.92 4.35 -10.55
C ASP A 72 6.21 4.75 -11.27
N ARG A 73 7.21 5.23 -10.53
CA ARG A 73 8.53 5.60 -11.09
C ARG A 73 9.29 4.41 -11.67
N ALA A 74 9.12 3.23 -11.09
CA ALA A 74 9.74 1.99 -11.55
C ALA A 74 8.98 1.32 -12.70
N GLY A 75 7.80 1.81 -13.09
CA GLY A 75 6.93 1.16 -14.04
C GLY A 75 6.36 -0.18 -13.52
N VAL A 76 6.05 -0.26 -12.24
CA VAL A 76 5.53 -1.43 -11.53
C VAL A 76 4.13 -1.11 -11.03
N ALA A 77 3.19 -2.04 -11.14
CA ALA A 77 1.88 -1.88 -10.54
C ALA A 77 1.94 -2.05 -9.02
N PHE A 78 1.18 -1.23 -8.31
CA PHE A 78 1.04 -1.34 -6.86
C PHE A 78 -0.34 -1.89 -6.50
N VAL A 79 -0.35 -2.96 -5.72
CA VAL A 79 -1.55 -3.62 -5.19
C VAL A 79 -1.52 -3.55 -3.67
N GLU A 80 -2.44 -2.78 -3.09
CA GLU A 80 -2.61 -2.71 -1.65
C GLU A 80 -3.48 -3.89 -1.19
N ALA A 81 -2.84 -4.91 -0.64
CA ALA A 81 -3.52 -6.12 -0.15
C ALA A 81 -2.71 -6.84 0.91
N GLU A 82 -3.42 -7.47 1.85
CA GLU A 82 -2.82 -8.37 2.82
C GLU A 82 -2.61 -9.75 2.19
N ILE A 83 -1.35 -10.23 2.25
CA ILE A 83 -1.00 -11.58 1.80
C ILE A 83 -1.36 -12.57 2.90
N THR A 84 -2.23 -13.52 2.59
CA THR A 84 -2.73 -14.52 3.54
C THR A 84 -2.09 -15.90 3.36
N GLY A 85 -1.44 -16.15 2.22
CA GLY A 85 -0.80 -17.43 1.95
C GLY A 85 -0.23 -17.54 0.54
N LEU A 86 0.33 -18.70 0.26
CA LEU A 86 0.94 -19.05 -1.02
C LEU A 86 0.68 -20.52 -1.31
N THR A 87 0.41 -20.87 -2.56
CA THR A 87 0.38 -22.24 -3.07
C THR A 87 1.45 -22.38 -4.17
N PRO A 88 2.68 -22.76 -3.80
CA PRO A 88 3.82 -22.75 -4.72
C PRO A 88 3.61 -23.65 -5.96
N GLN A 89 2.96 -24.80 -5.80
CA GLN A 89 2.70 -25.77 -6.88
C GLN A 89 1.77 -25.22 -7.97
N GLN A 90 0.93 -24.26 -7.61
CA GLN A 90 -0.01 -23.59 -8.52
C GLN A 90 0.46 -22.19 -8.92
N ASN A 91 1.63 -21.77 -8.45
CA ASN A 91 2.14 -20.40 -8.62
C ASN A 91 1.10 -19.33 -8.22
N CYS A 92 0.48 -19.49 -7.06
CA CYS A 92 -0.68 -18.73 -6.65
C CYS A 92 -0.44 -18.06 -5.29
N LEU A 93 -0.49 -16.72 -5.25
CA LEU A 93 -0.40 -15.88 -4.05
C LEU A 93 -1.81 -15.52 -3.56
N LYS A 94 -2.16 -15.91 -2.33
CA LYS A 94 -3.48 -15.66 -1.75
C LYS A 94 -3.54 -14.27 -1.12
N LEU A 95 -4.58 -13.54 -1.47
CA LEU A 95 -4.84 -12.17 -0.99
C LEU A 95 -6.15 -12.13 -0.21
N LYS A 96 -6.21 -11.28 0.79
CA LYS A 96 -7.41 -11.10 1.60
C LYS A 96 -8.48 -10.32 0.85
N GLY A 97 -9.72 -10.85 0.82
CA GLY A 97 -10.89 -10.14 0.30
C GLY A 97 -10.91 -9.97 -1.23
N ARG A 98 -10.05 -10.68 -1.96
CA ARG A 98 -9.99 -10.61 -3.44
C ARG A 98 -9.44 -11.91 -4.03
N PRO A 99 -9.57 -12.14 -5.35
CA PRO A 99 -8.99 -13.32 -5.98
C PRO A 99 -7.49 -13.43 -5.74
N ALA A 100 -7.01 -14.67 -5.70
CA ALA A 100 -5.59 -14.94 -5.63
C ALA A 100 -4.90 -14.47 -6.92
N LEU A 101 -3.62 -14.13 -6.82
CA LEU A 101 -2.80 -13.64 -7.93
C LEU A 101 -1.88 -14.75 -8.43
N HIS A 102 -2.00 -15.12 -9.70
CA HIS A 102 -1.11 -16.10 -10.33
C HIS A 102 0.13 -15.41 -10.89
N PHE A 103 1.28 -16.07 -10.76
CA PHE A 103 2.57 -15.50 -11.15
C PHE A 103 3.42 -16.52 -11.92
N ASP A 104 4.36 -16.03 -12.72
CA ASP A 104 5.46 -16.83 -13.30
C ASP A 104 6.72 -16.77 -12.43
N TRP A 105 6.94 -15.61 -11.78
CA TRP A 105 8.02 -15.36 -10.84
C TRP A 105 7.49 -14.70 -9.58
N LEU A 106 8.00 -15.11 -8.42
CA LEU A 106 7.67 -14.50 -7.14
C LEU A 106 8.95 -14.16 -6.37
N SER A 107 8.98 -12.98 -5.78
CA SER A 107 9.99 -12.59 -4.81
C SER A 107 9.34 -12.22 -3.48
N LEU A 108 9.81 -12.80 -2.38
CA LEU A 108 9.30 -12.59 -1.03
C LEU A 108 10.21 -11.61 -0.27
N ASP A 109 9.67 -10.51 0.23
CA ASP A 109 10.28 -9.59 1.20
C ASP A 109 9.21 -9.06 2.16
N VAL A 110 8.51 -10.00 2.81
CA VAL A 110 7.37 -9.75 3.70
C VAL A 110 7.77 -9.42 5.13
N GLY A 111 9.07 -9.27 5.39
CA GLY A 111 9.60 -8.97 6.70
C GLY A 111 9.49 -10.14 7.68
N ALA A 112 9.59 -9.82 8.96
CA ALA A 112 9.45 -10.78 10.05
C ALA A 112 8.45 -10.27 11.09
N VAL A 113 7.88 -11.18 11.87
CA VAL A 113 7.01 -10.90 13.01
C VAL A 113 7.76 -11.14 14.31
N SER A 114 7.38 -10.46 15.40
CA SER A 114 7.91 -10.77 16.73
C SER A 114 7.48 -12.19 17.14
N ARG A 115 8.33 -12.88 17.89
CA ARG A 115 7.95 -14.18 18.48
C ARG A 115 6.76 -13.96 19.41
N PRO A 116 5.71 -14.80 19.31
CA PRO A 116 4.55 -14.66 20.18
C PRO A 116 4.96 -14.86 21.64
N SER A 117 4.38 -14.06 22.53
CA SER A 117 4.50 -14.19 23.98
C SER A 117 3.12 -13.94 24.60
N ALA A 118 2.87 -14.57 25.73
CA ALA A 118 1.59 -14.43 26.44
C ALA A 118 1.34 -13.02 26.99
N THR A 119 2.39 -12.20 27.13
CA THR A 119 2.31 -10.89 27.78
C THR A 119 3.07 -9.82 26.98
N GLY A 120 2.38 -8.75 26.60
CA GLY A 120 2.98 -7.55 26.01
C GLY A 120 2.67 -7.36 24.51
N ILE A 121 2.90 -6.15 24.05
CA ILE A 121 2.69 -5.70 22.67
C ILE A 121 3.95 -6.00 21.84
N PRO A 122 3.88 -6.74 20.74
CA PRO A 122 5.04 -7.01 19.90
C PRO A 122 5.54 -5.75 19.22
N ILE A 123 6.88 -5.57 19.13
CA ILE A 123 7.46 -4.44 18.41
C ILE A 123 7.21 -4.53 16.90
N LYS A 124 6.99 -5.72 16.36
CA LYS A 124 6.61 -5.96 14.97
C LYS A 124 5.27 -6.69 14.90
N PRO A 125 4.30 -6.18 14.12
CA PRO A 125 4.40 -5.05 13.18
C PRO A 125 4.51 -3.69 13.88
N LEU A 126 5.25 -2.75 13.26
CA LEU A 126 5.58 -1.45 13.86
C LEU A 126 4.35 -0.58 14.11
N GLU A 127 3.35 -0.64 13.26
CA GLU A 127 2.14 0.16 13.36
C GLU A 127 1.41 -0.09 14.70
N THR A 128 1.31 -1.36 15.10
CA THR A 128 0.67 -1.74 16.36
C THR A 128 1.45 -1.21 17.58
N SER A 129 2.78 -1.30 17.54
CA SER A 129 3.62 -0.84 18.64
C SER A 129 3.67 0.68 18.75
N LEU A 130 3.64 1.39 17.62
CA LEU A 130 3.58 2.86 17.60
C LEU A 130 2.23 3.35 18.11
N ALA A 131 1.12 2.79 17.65
CA ALA A 131 -0.22 3.11 18.16
C ALA A 131 -0.34 2.86 19.67
N PHE A 132 0.24 1.76 20.16
CA PHE A 132 0.33 1.49 21.60
C PHE A 132 1.12 2.59 22.33
N LEU A 133 2.29 2.99 21.83
CA LEU A 133 3.12 4.03 22.45
C LEU A 133 2.46 5.43 22.42
N GLU A 134 1.62 5.70 21.43
CA GLU A 134 0.82 6.93 21.35
C GLU A 134 -0.33 6.97 22.38
N SER A 135 -0.89 5.81 22.70
CA SER A 135 -1.95 5.70 23.71
C SER A 135 -1.45 5.71 25.17
N GLU A 136 -0.13 5.58 25.38
CA GLU A 136 0.46 5.51 26.71
C GLU A 136 0.60 6.90 27.36
N ASP A 137 0.19 7.01 28.64
CA ASP A 137 0.36 8.22 29.44
C ASP A 137 1.83 8.36 29.89
N PRO A 138 2.53 9.46 29.52
CA PRO A 138 3.86 9.72 30.00
C PRO A 138 4.03 9.82 31.53
N ALA A 139 2.95 10.15 32.24
CA ALA A 139 2.92 10.32 33.69
C ALA A 139 2.48 9.06 34.46
N ASP A 140 2.15 7.97 33.77
CA ASP A 140 1.74 6.72 34.42
C ASP A 140 2.84 6.23 35.37
N PRO A 141 2.56 6.04 36.69
CA PRO A 141 3.52 5.58 37.66
C PRO A 141 3.91 4.09 37.47
N ARG A 142 3.09 3.33 36.74
CA ARG A 142 3.41 1.92 36.44
C ARG A 142 4.58 1.86 35.46
N PRO A 143 5.59 0.99 35.70
CA PRO A 143 6.72 0.90 34.80
C PRO A 143 6.32 0.33 33.43
N LEU A 144 6.79 1.00 32.36
CA LEU A 144 6.77 0.41 31.03
C LEU A 144 7.98 -0.54 30.89
N ARG A 145 7.72 -1.80 30.57
CA ARG A 145 8.76 -2.81 30.41
C ARG A 145 9.07 -3.09 28.94
N VAL A 146 10.34 -3.07 28.59
CA VAL A 146 10.85 -3.61 27.32
C VAL A 146 11.41 -5.01 27.61
N ILE A 147 10.86 -6.03 26.95
CA ILE A 147 11.25 -7.43 27.14
C ILE A 147 12.19 -7.84 26.00
N GLY A 148 13.44 -8.19 26.34
CA GLY A 148 14.51 -8.54 25.42
C GLY A 148 15.56 -7.46 25.25
N ALA A 149 16.79 -7.76 25.64
CA ALA A 149 17.94 -6.85 25.65
C ALA A 149 18.89 -7.03 24.46
N GLY A 150 18.38 -7.47 23.31
CA GLY A 150 19.07 -7.41 22.03
C GLY A 150 19.24 -5.98 21.53
N ALA A 151 19.88 -5.78 20.36
CA ALA A 151 20.12 -4.44 19.80
C ALA A 151 18.83 -3.61 19.70
N ALA A 152 17.74 -4.20 19.23
CA ALA A 152 16.44 -3.51 19.11
C ALA A 152 15.87 -3.09 20.47
N GLY A 153 15.88 -3.99 21.47
CA GLY A 153 15.36 -3.67 22.80
C GLY A 153 16.18 -2.59 23.50
N LEU A 154 17.50 -2.59 23.32
CA LEU A 154 18.38 -1.53 23.83
C LEU A 154 18.05 -0.17 23.19
N GLU A 155 17.90 -0.12 21.87
CA GLU A 155 17.54 1.12 21.17
C GLU A 155 16.15 1.60 21.57
N VAL A 156 15.18 0.70 21.69
CA VAL A 156 13.80 1.04 22.08
C VAL A 156 13.75 1.60 23.50
N VAL A 157 14.36 0.94 24.49
CA VAL A 157 14.30 1.43 25.89
C VAL A 157 15.01 2.77 26.07
N LEU A 158 16.11 3.00 25.34
CA LEU A 158 16.83 4.27 25.37
C LEU A 158 16.07 5.38 24.61
N ALA A 159 15.38 5.04 23.53
CA ALA A 159 14.50 5.94 22.81
C ALA A 159 13.30 6.36 23.69
N LEU A 160 12.71 5.41 24.41
CA LEU A 160 11.64 5.67 25.38
C LEU A 160 12.10 6.58 26.52
N ARG A 161 13.33 6.38 27.04
CA ARG A 161 13.92 7.27 28.06
C ARG A 161 14.08 8.69 27.56
N ARG A 162 14.42 8.89 26.28
CA ARG A 162 14.45 10.20 25.65
C ARG A 162 13.07 10.81 25.53
N ARG A 163 12.09 10.02 25.07
CA ARG A 163 10.69 10.47 24.91
C ARG A 163 10.04 10.82 26.25
N TRP A 164 10.28 10.00 27.28
CA TRP A 164 9.68 10.12 28.61
C TRP A 164 10.75 10.14 29.70
N PRO A 165 11.35 11.32 30.00
CA PRO A 165 12.48 11.43 30.91
C PRO A 165 12.21 10.97 32.35
N LEU A 166 10.95 11.06 32.81
CA LEU A 166 10.58 10.76 34.20
C LEU A 166 9.83 9.43 34.38
N ARG A 167 9.27 8.85 33.30
CA ARG A 167 8.51 7.61 33.40
C ARG A 167 9.36 6.45 33.87
N PRO A 168 8.89 5.59 34.81
CA PRO A 168 9.59 4.38 35.18
C PRO A 168 9.75 3.45 33.97
N LEU A 169 10.98 3.05 33.63
CA LEU A 169 11.28 2.15 32.53
C LEU A 169 12.05 0.94 33.03
N GLN A 170 11.68 -0.24 32.54
CA GLN A 170 12.32 -1.52 32.84
C GLN A 170 12.84 -2.18 31.57
N LEU A 171 13.99 -2.83 31.66
CA LEU A 171 14.52 -3.70 30.60
C LEU A 171 14.69 -5.11 31.16
N GLN A 172 13.94 -6.06 30.61
CA GLN A 172 14.07 -7.47 30.96
C GLN A 172 15.11 -8.15 30.08
N HIS A 173 16.01 -8.90 30.68
CA HIS A 173 17.14 -9.51 29.98
C HIS A 173 17.50 -10.88 30.56
N HIS A 174 18.06 -11.75 29.71
CA HIS A 174 18.66 -12.99 30.16
C HIS A 174 19.97 -12.77 30.92
N PRO A 175 20.32 -13.61 31.90
CA PRO A 175 21.61 -13.56 32.55
C PRO A 175 22.77 -13.62 31.53
N GLY A 176 23.77 -12.76 31.73
CA GLY A 176 24.94 -12.70 30.82
C GLY A 176 24.75 -11.98 29.48
N GLN A 177 23.54 -11.57 29.12
CA GLN A 177 23.26 -10.88 27.85
C GLN A 177 23.82 -9.46 27.77
N LEU A 178 23.93 -8.77 28.91
CA LEU A 178 24.44 -7.41 29.00
C LEU A 178 25.85 -7.39 29.60
N ASP A 179 26.79 -6.72 28.92
CA ASP A 179 28.12 -6.44 29.47
C ASP A 179 28.09 -5.30 30.49
N ALA A 180 29.17 -5.17 31.26
CA ALA A 180 29.31 -4.18 32.33
C ALA A 180 29.14 -2.73 31.83
N THR A 181 29.65 -2.41 30.65
CA THR A 181 29.56 -1.08 30.06
C THR A 181 28.12 -0.72 29.70
N THR A 182 27.41 -1.63 29.07
CA THR A 182 25.97 -1.48 28.72
C THR A 182 25.14 -1.35 29.99
N ARG A 183 25.36 -2.20 31.02
CA ARG A 183 24.67 -2.12 32.31
C ARG A 183 24.86 -0.76 32.97
N LYS A 184 26.09 -0.26 33.04
CA LYS A 184 26.41 1.07 33.62
C LYS A 184 25.71 2.19 32.84
N SER A 185 25.63 2.07 31.53
CA SER A 185 24.93 3.07 30.67
C SER A 185 23.43 3.09 30.92
N LEU A 186 22.78 1.91 31.03
CA LEU A 186 21.35 1.79 31.33
C LEU A 186 21.03 2.32 32.73
N GLN A 187 21.88 2.04 33.72
CA GLN A 187 21.76 2.59 35.09
C GLN A 187 21.82 4.12 35.09
N ARG A 188 22.79 4.71 34.37
CA ARG A 188 22.87 6.17 34.19
C ARG A 188 21.64 6.76 33.52
N ALA A 189 21.03 6.00 32.61
CA ALA A 189 19.75 6.35 31.98
C ALA A 189 18.54 6.10 32.90
N ARG A 190 18.72 5.70 34.17
CA ARG A 190 17.64 5.36 35.12
C ARG A 190 16.69 4.29 34.57
N ILE A 191 17.25 3.28 33.90
CA ILE A 191 16.50 2.11 33.43
C ILE A 191 16.76 0.97 34.41
N THR A 192 15.68 0.43 35.00
CA THR A 192 15.74 -0.71 35.91
C THR A 192 15.95 -1.99 35.13
N LEU A 193 16.95 -2.77 35.48
CA LEU A 193 17.22 -4.08 34.89
C LEU A 193 16.43 -5.15 35.65
N ILE A 194 15.71 -6.01 34.91
CA ILE A 194 14.86 -7.06 35.46
C ILE A 194 15.30 -8.41 34.87
N ASP A 195 15.42 -9.42 35.71
CA ASP A 195 15.69 -10.80 35.29
C ASP A 195 14.41 -11.45 34.72
N ASP A 196 14.58 -12.53 33.93
CA ASP A 196 13.50 -13.13 33.13
C ASP A 196 12.32 -13.70 33.95
N ASP A 197 12.55 -14.08 35.17
CA ASP A 197 11.54 -14.78 36.00
C ASP A 197 10.52 -13.85 36.66
N VAL A 198 10.63 -12.54 36.45
CA VAL A 198 9.74 -11.56 37.07
C VAL A 198 8.61 -11.18 36.13
N PRO A 199 7.34 -11.47 36.46
CA PRO A 199 6.22 -11.09 35.62
C PRO A 199 6.08 -9.56 35.50
N PRO A 200 5.57 -9.03 34.35
CA PRO A 200 5.37 -7.61 34.19
C PRO A 200 4.30 -7.07 35.14
N SER A 201 4.60 -5.93 35.79
CA SER A 201 3.66 -5.21 36.65
C SER A 201 2.93 -4.05 35.95
N GLY A 202 3.20 -3.85 34.66
CA GLY A 202 2.66 -2.77 33.84
C GLY A 202 2.69 -3.11 32.34
N PRO A 203 2.43 -2.12 31.48
CA PRO A 203 2.47 -2.30 30.05
C PRO A 203 3.86 -2.77 29.57
N SER A 204 3.88 -3.60 28.52
CA SER A 204 5.12 -4.23 28.06
C SER A 204 5.24 -4.24 26.53
N LEU A 205 6.46 -3.98 26.03
CA LEU A 205 6.86 -4.09 24.62
C LEU A 205 7.78 -5.31 24.43
N LEU A 206 7.47 -6.16 23.46
CA LEU A 206 8.23 -7.37 23.17
C LEU A 206 9.28 -7.12 22.09
N CYS A 207 10.55 -7.16 22.48
CA CYS A 207 11.73 -7.12 21.60
C CYS A 207 12.48 -8.46 21.64
N THR A 208 11.78 -9.59 21.76
CA THR A 208 12.29 -10.95 22.05
C THR A 208 12.83 -11.71 20.84
N GLY A 209 13.15 -11.00 19.78
CA GLY A 209 13.57 -11.60 18.52
C GLY A 209 12.42 -11.69 17.50
N SER A 210 12.76 -12.10 16.31
CA SER A 210 11.82 -12.15 15.19
C SER A 210 11.84 -13.52 14.53
N GLN A 211 10.70 -13.87 13.92
CA GLN A 211 10.55 -15.10 13.16
C GLN A 211 9.87 -14.81 11.81
N GLY A 212 10.01 -15.70 10.85
CA GLY A 212 9.27 -15.63 9.59
C GLY A 212 7.77 -15.73 9.84
N PRO A 213 6.92 -15.04 9.05
CA PRO A 213 5.48 -15.19 9.12
C PRO A 213 5.06 -16.68 8.98
N ALA A 214 4.22 -17.17 9.88
CA ALA A 214 3.86 -18.60 9.97
C ALA A 214 3.23 -19.18 8.68
N TRP A 215 2.64 -18.32 7.84
CA TRP A 215 2.06 -18.78 6.57
C TRP A 215 3.12 -19.24 5.56
N LEU A 216 4.40 -18.82 5.70
CA LEU A 216 5.50 -19.29 4.85
C LEU A 216 5.75 -20.80 5.03
N ALA A 217 5.85 -21.25 6.27
CA ALA A 217 5.97 -22.68 6.58
C ALA A 217 4.69 -23.46 6.19
N ARG A 218 3.51 -22.90 6.46
CA ARG A 218 2.21 -23.52 6.05
C ARG A 218 2.05 -23.63 4.54
N ALA A 219 2.71 -22.79 3.76
CA ALA A 219 2.75 -22.89 2.31
C ALA A 219 3.66 -24.02 1.79
N GLY A 220 4.35 -24.74 2.68
CA GLY A 220 5.28 -25.82 2.31
C GLY A 220 6.64 -25.31 1.80
N LEU A 221 6.99 -24.04 2.04
CA LEU A 221 8.31 -23.54 1.72
C LEU A 221 9.37 -24.12 2.69
N PRO A 222 10.60 -24.37 2.23
CA PRO A 222 11.70 -24.75 3.10
C PRO A 222 12.04 -23.59 4.05
N VAL A 223 11.92 -23.82 5.35
CA VAL A 223 12.21 -22.80 6.38
C VAL A 223 13.27 -23.30 7.36
N ASP A 224 13.93 -22.34 8.04
CA ASP A 224 14.81 -22.64 9.18
C ASP A 224 14.02 -22.76 10.50
N SER A 225 14.74 -22.93 11.61
CA SER A 225 14.14 -23.01 12.97
C SER A 225 13.37 -21.76 13.40
N ASP A 226 13.67 -20.61 12.79
CA ASP A 226 12.99 -19.34 13.01
C ASP A 226 11.86 -19.07 12.00
N GLY A 227 11.49 -20.07 11.19
CA GLY A 227 10.44 -19.95 10.17
C GLY A 227 10.82 -19.07 8.98
N ARG A 228 12.11 -18.75 8.78
CA ARG A 228 12.60 -17.96 7.64
C ARG A 228 12.84 -18.86 6.44
N VAL A 229 12.43 -18.41 5.28
CA VAL A 229 12.58 -19.15 4.00
C VAL A 229 14.05 -19.38 3.68
N ARG A 230 14.43 -20.61 3.43
CA ARG A 230 15.79 -21.01 3.04
C ARG A 230 16.04 -20.76 1.57
N THR A 231 17.13 -20.06 1.28
CA THR A 231 17.56 -19.74 -0.07
C THR A 231 18.98 -20.21 -0.37
N ASP A 232 19.27 -20.39 -1.65
CA ASP A 232 20.64 -20.53 -2.13
C ASP A 232 21.39 -19.18 -2.11
N CYS A 233 22.66 -19.20 -2.55
CA CYS A 233 23.48 -17.99 -2.62
C CYS A 233 23.02 -16.99 -3.73
N CYS A 234 22.08 -17.36 -4.59
CA CYS A 234 21.45 -16.46 -5.55
C CYS A 234 20.13 -15.84 -5.03
N LEU A 235 19.79 -16.04 -3.77
CA LEU A 235 18.52 -15.64 -3.13
C LEU A 235 17.30 -16.37 -3.72
N ARG A 236 17.49 -17.50 -4.40
CA ARG A 236 16.42 -18.34 -4.92
C ARG A 236 16.01 -19.35 -3.83
N VAL A 237 14.72 -19.55 -3.66
CA VAL A 237 14.17 -20.49 -2.66
C VAL A 237 14.57 -21.92 -3.02
N GLU A 238 15.09 -22.68 -2.06
CA GLU A 238 15.50 -24.07 -2.25
C GLU A 238 14.32 -24.92 -2.75
N GLY A 239 14.56 -25.68 -3.82
CA GLY A 239 13.51 -26.51 -4.45
C GLY A 239 12.48 -25.76 -5.32
N HIS A 240 12.55 -24.42 -5.41
CA HIS A 240 11.58 -23.61 -6.15
C HIS A 240 12.27 -22.64 -7.12
N PRO A 241 12.47 -23.03 -8.39
CA PRO A 241 13.27 -22.27 -9.34
C PRO A 241 12.70 -20.90 -9.72
N SER A 242 11.42 -20.69 -9.59
CA SER A 242 10.71 -19.42 -9.88
C SER A 242 10.51 -18.52 -8.65
N LEU A 243 10.91 -18.96 -7.45
CA LEU A 243 10.72 -18.24 -6.22
C LEU A 243 12.04 -17.68 -5.69
N PHE A 244 12.02 -16.41 -5.28
CA PHE A 244 13.11 -15.71 -4.61
C PHE A 244 12.65 -15.23 -3.23
N ALA A 245 13.59 -15.08 -2.29
CA ALA A 245 13.28 -14.50 -0.99
C ALA A 245 14.48 -13.71 -0.44
N SER A 246 14.17 -12.62 0.28
CA SER A 246 15.19 -11.74 0.88
C SER A 246 14.64 -11.04 2.13
N GLY A 247 15.46 -10.21 2.75
CA GLY A 247 15.09 -9.49 3.96
C GLY A 247 14.94 -10.36 5.19
N ASP A 248 14.16 -9.90 6.16
CA ASP A 248 14.02 -10.57 7.46
C ASP A 248 13.26 -11.91 7.39
N CYS A 249 12.48 -12.15 6.32
CA CYS A 249 11.75 -13.40 6.12
C CYS A 249 12.58 -14.52 5.48
N ALA A 250 13.85 -14.26 5.12
CA ALA A 250 14.68 -15.22 4.40
C ALA A 250 16.06 -15.40 5.04
N VAL A 251 16.70 -16.54 4.72
CA VAL A 251 18.07 -16.87 5.16
C VAL A 251 18.81 -17.63 4.06
N ILE A 252 20.04 -17.24 3.76
CA ILE A 252 20.92 -18.00 2.86
C ILE A 252 21.49 -19.18 3.65
N SER A 253 21.16 -20.41 3.25
CA SER A 253 21.53 -21.64 3.99
C SER A 253 23.04 -21.81 4.16
N THR A 254 23.83 -21.46 3.14
CA THR A 254 25.30 -21.57 3.17
C THR A 254 26.01 -20.43 3.88
N ALA A 255 25.30 -19.32 4.17
CA ALA A 255 25.87 -18.14 4.81
C ALA A 255 24.84 -17.43 5.69
N PRO A 256 24.30 -18.10 6.73
CA PRO A 256 23.21 -17.55 7.52
C PRO A 256 23.60 -16.24 8.23
N ARG A 257 22.67 -15.29 8.27
CA ARG A 257 22.80 -14.01 8.96
C ARG A 257 21.55 -13.77 9.83
N PRO A 258 21.68 -13.06 10.94
CA PRO A 258 20.52 -12.69 11.74
C PRO A 258 19.61 -11.75 10.94
N ALA A 259 18.30 -11.83 11.19
CA ALA A 259 17.32 -10.91 10.60
C ALA A 259 17.64 -9.47 11.04
N SER A 260 17.92 -8.60 10.07
CA SER A 260 18.30 -7.20 10.33
C SER A 260 18.24 -6.36 9.07
N GLY A 261 17.77 -5.13 9.18
CA GLY A 261 17.64 -4.18 8.07
C GLY A 261 18.93 -4.00 7.26
N VAL A 262 20.11 -4.12 7.88
CA VAL A 262 21.37 -3.99 7.16
C VAL A 262 21.58 -5.09 6.11
N TRP A 263 21.13 -6.31 6.40
CA TRP A 263 21.23 -7.42 5.45
C TRP A 263 20.16 -7.32 4.36
N ALA A 264 18.96 -6.88 4.71
CA ALA A 264 17.91 -6.59 3.74
C ALA A 264 18.34 -5.51 2.73
N VAL A 265 18.92 -4.41 3.21
CA VAL A 265 19.48 -3.35 2.35
C VAL A 265 20.59 -3.88 1.43
N ARG A 266 21.52 -4.68 1.95
CA ARG A 266 22.61 -5.25 1.15
C ARG A 266 22.15 -6.29 0.15
N ALA A 267 21.06 -7.01 0.41
CA ALA A 267 20.46 -7.97 -0.50
C ALA A 267 19.77 -7.32 -1.71
N GLY A 268 19.36 -6.06 -1.63
CA GLY A 268 18.56 -5.39 -2.66
C GLY A 268 19.22 -5.41 -4.05
N ARG A 269 20.52 -5.08 -4.17
CA ARG A 269 21.24 -5.09 -5.45
C ARG A 269 21.46 -6.51 -6.01
N PRO A 270 21.93 -7.50 -5.23
CA PRO A 270 21.99 -8.90 -5.68
C PRO A 270 20.63 -9.45 -6.12
N LEU A 271 19.58 -9.19 -5.34
CA LEU A 271 18.22 -9.60 -5.67
C LEU A 271 17.75 -9.02 -7.01
N ALA A 272 17.89 -7.70 -7.20
CA ALA A 272 17.53 -7.05 -8.47
C ALA A 272 18.27 -7.70 -9.65
N THR A 273 19.58 -7.91 -9.52
CA THR A 273 20.40 -8.52 -10.57
C THR A 273 19.93 -9.94 -10.91
N ASN A 274 19.54 -10.72 -9.91
CA ASN A 274 19.10 -12.11 -10.12
C ASN A 274 17.66 -12.18 -10.64
N LEU A 275 16.76 -11.30 -10.23
CA LEU A 275 15.42 -11.16 -10.83
C LEU A 275 15.53 -10.74 -12.31
N GLU A 276 16.38 -9.74 -12.62
CA GLU A 276 16.65 -9.29 -14.00
C GLU A 276 17.21 -10.45 -14.86
N ALA A 277 18.10 -11.28 -14.29
CA ALA A 277 18.67 -12.43 -14.98
C ALA A 277 17.65 -13.56 -15.19
N ALA A 278 16.91 -13.93 -14.15
CA ALA A 278 15.89 -14.98 -14.19
C ALA A 278 14.81 -14.68 -15.23
N CYS A 279 14.26 -13.47 -15.22
CA CYS A 279 13.24 -13.04 -16.18
C CYS A 279 13.73 -13.03 -17.64
N ARG A 280 15.06 -12.92 -17.85
CA ARG A 280 15.70 -12.97 -19.18
C ARG A 280 16.27 -14.35 -19.54
N GLY A 281 16.06 -15.37 -18.68
CA GLY A 281 16.62 -16.71 -18.88
C GLY A 281 18.15 -16.75 -18.83
N ARG A 282 18.79 -15.84 -18.09
CA ARG A 282 20.25 -15.73 -17.94
C ARG A 282 20.72 -16.43 -16.67
N PRO A 283 21.97 -16.87 -16.58
CA PRO A 283 22.56 -17.43 -15.37
C PRO A 283 22.48 -16.44 -14.19
N LEU A 284 22.12 -16.96 -13.02
CA LEU A 284 22.08 -16.19 -11.78
C LEU A 284 23.50 -15.95 -11.25
N ARG A 285 23.67 -14.88 -10.47
CA ARG A 285 24.94 -14.51 -9.86
C ARG A 285 24.93 -14.78 -8.36
N PRO A 286 25.87 -15.58 -7.84
CA PRO A 286 25.95 -15.84 -6.41
C PRO A 286 26.33 -14.58 -5.64
N TRP A 287 25.76 -14.43 -4.46
CA TRP A 287 26.08 -13.39 -3.50
C TRP A 287 26.44 -14.00 -2.15
N GLN A 288 27.58 -13.59 -1.62
CA GLN A 288 28.01 -13.97 -0.29
C GLN A 288 27.94 -12.73 0.63
N PRO A 289 27.04 -12.71 1.61
CA PRO A 289 26.94 -11.58 2.53
C PRO A 289 28.20 -11.48 3.40
N GLN A 290 28.65 -10.25 3.67
CA GLN A 290 29.79 -10.02 4.58
C GLN A 290 29.52 -10.66 5.93
N ARG A 291 30.61 -11.09 6.61
CA ARG A 291 30.50 -11.75 7.92
C ARG A 291 30.00 -10.82 9.01
N GLN A 292 30.30 -9.54 8.91
CA GLN A 292 30.02 -8.53 9.93
C GLN A 292 29.43 -7.26 9.31
N ALA A 293 28.63 -6.55 10.09
CA ALA A 293 28.08 -5.26 9.72
C ALA A 293 28.29 -4.26 10.86
N LEU A 294 28.54 -3.00 10.52
CA LEU A 294 28.55 -1.92 11.48
C LEU A 294 27.12 -1.73 12.02
N GLN A 295 26.98 -1.78 13.32
CA GLN A 295 25.74 -1.44 14.03
C GLN A 295 25.96 -0.12 14.77
N LEU A 296 25.12 0.87 14.50
CA LEU A 296 25.11 2.15 15.22
C LEU A 296 23.87 2.17 16.11
N ILE A 297 24.06 2.03 17.41
CA ILE A 297 23.00 1.95 18.43
C ILE A 297 22.87 3.31 19.08
N GLY A 298 21.71 3.98 18.92
CA GLY A 298 21.43 5.29 19.52
C GLY A 298 21.30 5.23 21.03
N SER A 299 21.76 6.29 21.72
CA SER A 299 21.54 6.51 23.14
C SER A 299 20.42 7.55 23.37
N HIS A 300 20.08 7.77 24.64
CA HIS A 300 19.10 8.80 25.04
C HIS A 300 19.64 10.24 25.02
N GLN A 301 20.94 10.45 24.75
CA GLN A 301 21.67 11.76 24.89
C GLN A 301 22.43 12.09 23.61
N ASP A 302 21.80 12.18 22.46
CA ASP A 302 22.43 12.55 21.17
C ASP A 302 23.84 11.94 20.95
N ALA A 303 23.97 10.69 21.36
CA ALA A 303 25.19 9.89 21.23
C ALA A 303 24.83 8.49 20.71
N ALA A 304 25.79 7.79 20.12
CA ALA A 304 25.61 6.42 19.67
C ALA A 304 26.85 5.57 19.97
N TRP A 305 26.62 4.28 20.09
CA TRP A 305 27.69 3.28 20.08
C TRP A 305 27.85 2.72 18.67
N ALA A 306 29.09 2.48 18.29
CA ALA A 306 29.41 1.66 17.13
C ALA A 306 29.82 0.26 17.60
N ARG A 307 29.27 -0.76 16.95
CA ARG A 307 29.62 -2.16 17.16
C ARG A 307 30.02 -2.79 15.83
N TRP A 308 31.19 -3.41 15.79
CA TRP A 308 31.68 -4.16 14.65
C TRP A 308 32.36 -5.44 15.12
N GLY A 309 31.70 -6.57 14.91
CA GLY A 309 32.19 -7.84 15.45
C GLY A 309 32.36 -7.80 16.96
N GLY A 310 33.58 -8.00 17.45
CA GLY A 310 33.95 -7.88 18.86
C GLY A 310 34.26 -6.45 19.32
N TRP A 311 34.41 -5.50 18.40
CA TRP A 311 34.82 -4.12 18.72
C TRP A 311 33.62 -3.26 19.07
N ARG A 312 33.78 -2.41 20.10
CA ARG A 312 32.80 -1.41 20.52
C ARG A 312 33.48 -0.07 20.74
N LEU A 313 32.83 0.98 20.28
CA LEU A 313 33.29 2.36 20.44
C LEU A 313 32.10 3.23 20.87
N GLY A 314 32.33 4.16 21.76
CA GLY A 314 31.32 5.11 22.23
C GLY A 314 30.81 4.83 23.65
N PRO A 315 29.71 5.49 24.11
CA PRO A 315 28.86 6.38 23.28
C PRO A 315 29.59 7.69 22.89
N SER A 316 29.31 8.19 21.68
CA SER A 316 29.92 9.42 21.15
C SER A 316 28.92 10.23 20.32
N PRO A 317 28.92 11.59 20.45
CA PRO A 317 28.13 12.46 19.58
C PRO A 317 28.52 12.36 18.09
N LEU A 318 29.79 12.12 17.79
CA LEU A 318 30.23 11.93 16.40
C LEU A 318 29.63 10.69 15.75
N LEU A 319 29.50 9.59 16.49
CA LEU A 319 28.84 8.37 16.01
C LEU A 319 27.34 8.60 15.83
N TRP A 320 26.73 9.44 16.64
CA TRP A 320 25.33 9.83 16.45
C TRP A 320 25.14 10.65 15.16
N GLN A 321 26.00 11.64 14.92
CA GLN A 321 25.99 12.40 13.68
C GLN A 321 26.21 11.50 12.46
N LEU A 322 27.14 10.54 12.54
CA LEU A 322 27.37 9.55 11.51
C LEU A 322 26.10 8.71 11.25
N LYS A 323 25.44 8.20 12.30
CA LYS A 323 24.17 7.48 12.18
C LYS A 323 23.12 8.32 11.47
N GLN A 324 22.90 9.55 11.92
CA GLN A 324 21.92 10.44 11.30
C GLN A 324 22.22 10.72 9.82
N ARG A 325 23.52 10.92 9.49
CA ARG A 325 23.93 11.14 8.11
C ARG A 325 23.64 9.93 7.20
N ILE A 326 23.92 8.72 7.69
CA ILE A 326 23.65 7.47 6.96
C ILE A 326 22.13 7.32 6.75
N ASP A 327 21.33 7.48 7.79
CA ASP A 327 19.89 7.33 7.76
C ASP A 327 19.24 8.35 6.82
N ARG A 328 19.61 9.63 6.93
CA ARG A 328 19.10 10.70 6.04
C ARG A 328 19.52 10.48 4.57
N ALA A 329 20.76 10.05 4.32
CA ALA A 329 21.25 9.77 2.98
C ALA A 329 20.50 8.56 2.36
N PHE A 330 20.16 7.56 3.17
CA PHE A 330 19.34 6.43 2.72
C PHE A 330 17.95 6.91 2.29
N MET A 331 17.26 7.67 3.15
CA MET A 331 15.91 8.17 2.87
C MET A 331 15.87 9.19 1.72
N ALA A 332 16.84 10.09 1.63
CA ALA A 332 16.96 11.03 0.51
C ALA A 332 17.01 10.34 -0.85
N GLY A 333 17.53 9.11 -0.87
CA GLY A 333 17.56 8.30 -2.09
C GLY A 333 16.19 7.82 -2.59
N PHE A 334 15.12 7.93 -1.80
CA PHE A 334 13.75 7.60 -2.20
C PHE A 334 12.92 8.85 -2.54
N GLN A 335 13.36 10.02 -2.08
CA GLN A 335 12.72 11.29 -2.40
C GLN A 335 12.89 11.62 -3.89
N ARG A 336 11.90 12.29 -4.46
CA ARG A 336 11.96 12.75 -5.85
C ARG A 336 12.94 13.93 -5.94
N PRO A 337 13.91 13.94 -6.87
CA PRO A 337 14.68 15.16 -7.13
C PRO A 337 13.72 16.26 -7.61
N ALA A 338 13.76 17.42 -6.98
CA ALA A 338 12.88 18.54 -7.30
C ALA A 338 13.06 19.11 -8.74
N ALA A 339 14.09 18.68 -9.47
CA ALA A 339 14.53 19.32 -10.71
C ALA A 339 14.25 18.54 -12.01
N MET A 340 13.46 17.47 -12.02
CA MET A 340 13.16 16.73 -13.26
C MET A 340 11.65 16.67 -13.57
N ALA A 341 10.95 17.72 -13.29
CA ALA A 341 9.63 17.95 -13.86
C ALA A 341 9.82 18.66 -15.23
N ASP A 342 10.38 17.97 -16.21
CA ASP A 342 10.07 18.31 -17.58
C ASP A 342 8.56 18.16 -17.72
N ALA A 343 7.91 19.23 -18.15
CA ALA A 343 6.47 19.34 -18.28
C ALA A 343 5.94 18.39 -19.37
N VAL A 344 5.99 17.09 -19.10
CA VAL A 344 5.13 16.15 -19.82
C VAL A 344 3.70 16.50 -19.41
N PRO A 345 2.83 16.85 -20.36
CA PRO A 345 1.43 17.12 -20.04
C PRO A 345 0.89 15.97 -19.20
N MET A 346 0.38 16.29 -18.01
CA MET A 346 -0.14 15.29 -17.10
C MET A 346 -1.37 14.65 -17.75
N ALA A 347 -1.31 13.37 -18.07
CA ALA A 347 -2.45 12.66 -18.62
C ALA A 347 -3.57 12.63 -17.58
N CYS A 348 -4.72 13.21 -17.90
CA CYS A 348 -5.89 13.12 -17.05
C CYS A 348 -6.30 11.65 -16.86
N ARG A 349 -6.54 11.26 -15.60
CA ARG A 349 -6.97 9.91 -15.22
C ARG A 349 -8.32 9.99 -14.50
N GLY A 350 -9.05 8.86 -14.45
CA GLY A 350 -10.35 8.80 -13.84
C GLY A 350 -11.35 9.74 -14.49
N CYS A 351 -12.34 10.21 -13.74
CA CYS A 351 -13.39 11.10 -14.24
C CYS A 351 -12.90 12.49 -14.70
N ALA A 352 -11.68 12.89 -14.35
CA ALA A 352 -11.06 14.11 -14.90
C ALA A 352 -10.72 14.01 -16.39
N ALA A 353 -10.79 12.82 -17.00
CA ALA A 353 -10.65 12.61 -18.43
C ALA A 353 -11.93 12.89 -19.23
N LYS A 354 -13.03 13.31 -18.59
CA LYS A 354 -14.28 13.72 -19.27
C LYS A 354 -14.01 14.89 -20.24
N LEU A 355 -14.70 14.84 -21.37
CA LEU A 355 -14.66 15.96 -22.33
C LEU A 355 -15.21 17.23 -21.66
N PRO A 356 -14.63 18.40 -21.88
CA PRO A 356 -15.19 19.66 -21.38
C PRO A 356 -16.63 19.87 -21.82
N ALA A 357 -17.45 20.47 -20.95
CA ALA A 357 -18.89 20.61 -21.17
C ALA A 357 -19.22 21.35 -22.49
N GLN A 358 -18.51 22.44 -22.82
CA GLN A 358 -18.79 23.24 -24.00
C GLN A 358 -18.66 22.46 -25.34
N PRO A 359 -17.56 21.74 -25.65
CA PRO A 359 -17.49 20.91 -26.84
C PRO A 359 -18.56 19.82 -26.89
N LEU A 360 -18.90 19.24 -25.73
CA LEU A 360 -19.93 18.19 -25.64
C LEU A 360 -21.30 18.75 -25.98
N SER A 361 -21.73 19.84 -25.33
CA SER A 361 -23.03 20.49 -25.57
C SER A 361 -23.16 20.91 -27.04
N ALA A 362 -22.13 21.56 -27.60
CA ALA A 362 -22.14 22.00 -29.00
C ALA A 362 -22.27 20.81 -29.98
N ALA A 363 -21.67 19.66 -29.66
CA ALA A 363 -21.81 18.46 -30.49
C ALA A 363 -23.23 17.85 -30.38
N LEU A 364 -23.78 17.76 -29.17
CA LEU A 364 -25.13 17.24 -28.93
C LEU A 364 -26.21 18.11 -29.61
N ASP A 365 -26.11 19.43 -29.49
CA ASP A 365 -27.03 20.37 -30.12
C ASP A 365 -27.01 20.20 -31.65
N ARG A 366 -25.82 20.04 -32.22
CA ARG A 366 -25.65 19.90 -33.67
C ARG A 366 -26.30 18.63 -34.26
N VAL A 367 -26.37 17.58 -33.44
CA VAL A 367 -27.02 16.29 -33.86
C VAL A 367 -28.44 16.15 -33.34
N GLY A 368 -29.00 17.21 -32.74
CA GLY A 368 -30.39 17.20 -32.24
C GLY A 368 -30.61 16.39 -30.96
N LEU A 369 -29.57 16.14 -30.21
CA LEU A 369 -29.60 15.44 -28.91
C LEU A 369 -29.42 16.40 -27.72
N GLY A 370 -29.52 17.71 -27.94
CA GLY A 370 -29.50 18.70 -26.89
C GLY A 370 -30.74 18.56 -25.99
N GLY A 371 -30.56 18.67 -24.68
CA GLY A 371 -31.61 18.56 -23.69
C GLY A 371 -31.10 18.92 -22.31
N GLN A 372 -31.96 18.88 -21.31
CA GLN A 372 -31.51 19.05 -19.92
C GLN A 372 -30.69 17.82 -19.49
N PRO A 373 -29.50 18.00 -18.94
CA PRO A 373 -28.67 16.88 -18.51
C PRO A 373 -29.25 16.27 -17.22
N GLU A 374 -29.50 14.97 -17.27
CA GLU A 374 -29.85 14.14 -16.10
C GLU A 374 -28.74 13.14 -15.84
N ASP A 375 -28.64 12.61 -14.62
CA ASP A 375 -27.62 11.63 -14.26
C ASP A 375 -27.89 10.27 -14.90
N ALA A 376 -29.17 9.88 -15.08
CA ALA A 376 -29.55 8.65 -15.75
C ALA A 376 -30.69 8.86 -16.74
N ALA A 377 -30.62 8.13 -17.86
CA ALA A 377 -31.65 8.12 -18.89
C ALA A 377 -32.86 7.28 -18.44
N ARG A 378 -34.09 7.77 -18.73
CA ARG A 378 -35.33 7.02 -18.58
C ARG A 378 -35.63 6.27 -19.88
N LEU A 379 -36.15 5.09 -19.75
CA LEU A 379 -36.66 4.32 -20.90
C LEU A 379 -38.17 4.43 -20.91
N ASP A 380 -38.71 5.19 -21.87
CA ASP A 380 -40.12 5.58 -21.92
C ASP A 380 -41.08 4.38 -21.95
N ASP A 381 -40.70 3.29 -22.63
CA ASP A 381 -41.51 2.07 -22.72
C ASP A 381 -41.46 1.19 -21.45
N HIS A 382 -40.61 1.54 -20.48
CA HIS A 382 -40.44 0.79 -19.24
C HIS A 382 -40.44 1.72 -18.02
N PRO A 383 -41.60 2.13 -17.53
CA PRO A 383 -41.74 3.03 -16.40
C PRO A 383 -40.94 2.53 -15.17
N GLY A 384 -40.07 3.37 -14.65
CA GLY A 384 -39.22 3.05 -13.52
C GLY A 384 -37.82 2.48 -13.85
N LEU A 385 -37.58 2.07 -15.12
CA LEU A 385 -36.26 1.63 -15.57
C LEU A 385 -35.39 2.83 -15.93
N LEU A 386 -34.23 2.90 -15.26
CA LEU A 386 -33.19 3.91 -15.48
C LEU A 386 -31.91 3.23 -15.98
N GLN A 387 -31.19 3.92 -16.84
CA GLN A 387 -29.93 3.45 -17.38
C GLN A 387 -28.90 4.58 -17.37
N SER A 388 -27.69 4.28 -16.93
CA SER A 388 -26.53 5.16 -17.08
C SER A 388 -25.33 4.39 -17.62
N MET A 389 -24.39 5.11 -18.22
CA MET A 389 -23.13 4.55 -18.71
C MET A 389 -22.00 5.49 -18.36
N ASP A 390 -21.05 4.99 -17.57
CA ASP A 390 -19.86 5.75 -17.23
C ASP A 390 -18.60 4.90 -17.29
N GLY A 391 -17.46 5.57 -17.48
CA GLY A 391 -16.17 4.90 -17.56
C GLY A 391 -15.04 5.89 -17.72
N PHE A 392 -13.85 5.44 -17.38
CA PHE A 392 -12.66 6.28 -17.45
C PHE A 392 -11.37 5.45 -17.59
N PRO A 393 -10.27 6.06 -18.06
CA PRO A 393 -8.94 5.46 -17.99
C PRO A 393 -8.57 5.11 -16.55
N ALA A 394 -7.79 4.04 -16.38
CA ALA A 394 -7.39 3.56 -15.05
C ALA A 394 -6.88 4.68 -14.14
N LEU A 395 -7.52 4.83 -12.99
CA LEU A 395 -7.14 5.82 -11.96
C LEU A 395 -5.96 5.32 -11.14
N VAL A 396 -5.93 4.02 -10.86
CA VAL A 396 -4.90 3.33 -10.07
C VAL A 396 -4.36 2.13 -10.84
N SER A 397 -3.16 1.68 -10.51
CA SER A 397 -2.54 0.53 -11.17
C SER A 397 -3.03 -0.83 -10.67
N ASP A 398 -3.81 -0.87 -9.59
CA ASP A 398 -4.47 -2.08 -9.08
C ASP A 398 -5.75 -2.37 -9.89
N PRO A 399 -5.83 -3.45 -10.67
CA PRO A 399 -6.98 -3.71 -11.54
C PRO A 399 -8.26 -4.04 -10.74
N TRP A 400 -8.13 -4.67 -9.57
CA TRP A 400 -9.28 -4.95 -8.71
C TRP A 400 -9.87 -3.66 -8.14
N LEU A 401 -9.01 -2.81 -7.59
CA LEU A 401 -9.43 -1.52 -7.03
C LEU A 401 -9.99 -0.61 -8.13
N ASN A 402 -9.35 -0.58 -9.30
CA ASN A 402 -9.85 0.20 -10.44
C ASN A 402 -11.23 -0.28 -10.89
N GLY A 403 -11.46 -1.62 -10.96
CA GLY A 403 -12.77 -2.20 -11.23
C GLY A 403 -13.83 -1.80 -10.21
N ARG A 404 -13.49 -1.86 -8.91
CA ARG A 404 -14.35 -1.43 -7.81
C ARG A 404 -14.70 0.06 -7.90
N LEU A 405 -13.71 0.93 -8.08
CA LEU A 405 -13.93 2.38 -8.17
C LEU A 405 -14.79 2.76 -9.38
N THR A 406 -14.54 2.13 -10.54
CA THR A 406 -15.37 2.37 -11.75
C THR A 406 -16.81 1.93 -11.55
N ALA A 407 -17.03 0.77 -10.90
CA ALA A 407 -18.37 0.30 -10.62
C ALA A 407 -19.12 1.21 -9.63
N LEU A 408 -18.46 1.67 -8.56
CA LEU A 408 -19.03 2.64 -7.62
C LEU A 408 -19.41 3.95 -8.32
N HIS A 409 -18.54 4.42 -9.22
CA HIS A 409 -18.78 5.63 -9.99
C HIS A 409 -19.97 5.49 -10.97
N ALA A 410 -20.05 4.40 -11.73
CA ALA A 410 -21.17 4.18 -12.63
C ALA A 410 -22.51 3.98 -11.89
N CYS A 411 -22.49 3.35 -10.70
CA CYS A 411 -23.68 3.18 -9.88
C CYS A 411 -24.14 4.50 -9.23
N SER A 412 -23.26 5.51 -9.08
CA SER A 412 -23.61 6.76 -8.39
C SER A 412 -24.69 7.55 -9.11
N ASP A 413 -24.73 7.52 -10.45
CA ASP A 413 -25.76 8.15 -11.26
C ASP A 413 -27.16 7.63 -10.91
N LEU A 414 -27.30 6.30 -10.79
CA LEU A 414 -28.58 5.69 -10.43
C LEU A 414 -28.95 6.00 -8.97
N TRP A 415 -27.98 6.00 -8.06
CA TRP A 415 -28.23 6.36 -6.66
C TRP A 415 -28.66 7.83 -6.54
N ALA A 416 -28.06 8.73 -7.34
CA ALA A 416 -28.46 10.14 -7.39
C ALA A 416 -29.90 10.32 -7.87
N CYS A 417 -30.37 9.42 -8.75
CA CYS A 417 -31.78 9.38 -9.18
C CYS A 417 -32.72 8.64 -8.20
N GLY A 418 -32.23 8.15 -7.07
CA GLY A 418 -33.03 7.37 -6.12
C GLY A 418 -33.36 5.96 -6.59
N ALA A 419 -32.59 5.40 -7.51
CA ALA A 419 -32.82 4.06 -8.07
C ALA A 419 -31.85 3.02 -7.50
N ALA A 420 -32.34 1.81 -7.26
CA ALA A 420 -31.52 0.66 -6.93
C ALA A 420 -30.94 0.04 -8.21
N VAL A 421 -29.66 -0.25 -8.22
CA VAL A 421 -29.00 -0.96 -9.34
C VAL A 421 -29.46 -2.41 -9.35
N SER A 422 -29.85 -2.91 -10.51
CA SER A 422 -30.31 -4.29 -10.72
C SER A 422 -29.33 -5.12 -11.56
N SER A 423 -28.67 -4.50 -12.53
CA SER A 423 -27.71 -5.19 -13.39
C SER A 423 -26.70 -4.23 -14.00
N ALA A 424 -25.61 -4.79 -14.48
CA ALA A 424 -24.59 -4.06 -15.22
C ALA A 424 -24.03 -4.87 -16.39
N MET A 425 -23.51 -4.16 -17.40
CA MET A 425 -22.67 -4.70 -18.47
C MET A 425 -21.34 -3.93 -18.48
N ALA A 426 -20.22 -4.65 -18.68
CA ALA A 426 -18.90 -4.05 -18.64
C ALA A 426 -18.18 -4.14 -19.98
N THR A 427 -17.61 -3.03 -20.47
CA THR A 427 -16.61 -3.04 -21.52
C THR A 427 -15.24 -2.92 -20.86
N VAL A 428 -14.35 -3.89 -21.11
CA VAL A 428 -12.99 -3.92 -20.55
C VAL A 428 -11.98 -3.95 -21.68
N THR A 429 -11.12 -2.92 -21.73
CA THR A 429 -10.00 -2.86 -22.66
C THR A 429 -8.73 -3.23 -21.92
N LEU A 430 -8.08 -4.30 -22.34
CA LEU A 430 -6.84 -4.84 -21.75
C LEU A 430 -5.63 -4.41 -22.58
N PRO A 431 -4.45 -4.26 -21.96
CA PRO A 431 -3.22 -4.02 -22.70
C PRO A 431 -2.83 -5.26 -23.54
N MET A 432 -2.01 -5.03 -24.57
CA MET A 432 -1.45 -6.11 -25.38
C MET A 432 -0.27 -6.76 -24.62
N VAL A 433 -0.61 -7.73 -23.80
CA VAL A 433 0.31 -8.55 -22.99
C VAL A 433 0.01 -10.03 -23.19
N PRO A 434 0.87 -10.99 -22.77
CA PRO A 434 0.60 -12.41 -22.90
C PRO A 434 -0.76 -12.82 -22.31
N GLY A 435 -1.40 -13.82 -22.91
CA GLY A 435 -2.79 -14.21 -22.57
C GLY A 435 -3.00 -14.65 -21.12
N ASN A 436 -1.98 -15.21 -20.45
CA ASN A 436 -2.04 -15.51 -19.02
C ASN A 436 -2.12 -14.24 -18.17
N GLU A 437 -1.39 -13.19 -18.56
CA GLU A 437 -1.45 -11.87 -17.89
C GLU A 437 -2.78 -11.18 -18.17
N GLN A 438 -3.26 -11.20 -19.42
CA GLN A 438 -4.58 -10.66 -19.77
C GLN A 438 -5.69 -11.31 -18.95
N ARG A 439 -5.63 -12.65 -18.80
CA ARG A 439 -6.58 -13.41 -17.97
C ARG A 439 -6.54 -12.93 -16.52
N GLU A 440 -5.35 -12.74 -15.94
CA GLU A 440 -5.20 -12.31 -14.55
C GLU A 440 -5.74 -10.89 -14.36
N LEU A 441 -5.40 -9.97 -15.26
CA LEU A 441 -5.93 -8.61 -15.25
C LEU A 441 -7.47 -8.60 -15.32
N LEU A 442 -8.05 -9.41 -16.21
CA LEU A 442 -9.49 -9.51 -16.38
C LEU A 442 -10.16 -10.08 -15.12
N VAL A 443 -9.61 -11.15 -14.53
CA VAL A 443 -10.14 -11.76 -13.30
C VAL A 443 -10.17 -10.74 -12.16
N GLN A 444 -9.09 -10.02 -11.94
CA GLN A 444 -9.03 -9.00 -10.89
C GLN A 444 -10.00 -7.85 -11.17
N THR A 445 -10.09 -7.37 -12.40
CA THR A 445 -11.01 -6.30 -12.81
C THR A 445 -12.46 -6.69 -12.59
N LEU A 446 -12.88 -7.85 -13.11
CA LEU A 446 -14.26 -8.32 -12.98
C LEU A 446 -14.63 -8.61 -11.52
N ALA A 447 -13.70 -9.13 -10.72
CA ALA A 447 -13.92 -9.34 -9.30
C ALA A 447 -14.08 -8.01 -8.54
N GLY A 448 -13.33 -6.97 -8.92
CA GLY A 448 -13.51 -5.62 -8.38
C GLY A 448 -14.90 -5.05 -8.69
N ILE A 449 -15.36 -5.18 -9.95
CA ILE A 449 -16.71 -4.77 -10.36
C ILE A 449 -17.76 -5.55 -9.56
N ARG A 450 -17.66 -6.88 -9.52
CA ARG A 450 -18.62 -7.72 -8.81
C ARG A 450 -18.69 -7.40 -7.32
N SER A 451 -17.57 -7.03 -6.69
CA SER A 451 -17.56 -6.66 -5.27
C SER A 451 -18.53 -5.53 -4.93
N VAL A 452 -18.83 -4.65 -5.90
CA VAL A 452 -19.83 -3.56 -5.74
C VAL A 452 -21.24 -4.03 -6.05
N LEU A 453 -21.39 -4.80 -7.11
CA LEU A 453 -22.70 -5.32 -7.54
C LEU A 453 -23.27 -6.30 -6.52
N ASP A 454 -22.43 -7.23 -6.02
CA ASP A 454 -22.82 -8.24 -5.03
C ASP A 454 -23.28 -7.58 -3.69
N GLU A 455 -22.69 -6.44 -3.29
CA GLU A 455 -23.10 -5.68 -2.09
C GLU A 455 -24.56 -5.18 -2.16
N GLN A 456 -25.11 -4.99 -3.34
CA GLN A 456 -26.46 -4.47 -3.56
C GLN A 456 -27.40 -5.47 -4.23
N GLY A 457 -26.95 -6.72 -4.43
CA GLY A 457 -27.73 -7.76 -5.07
C GLY A 457 -27.93 -7.57 -6.57
N ALA A 458 -27.07 -6.79 -7.22
CA ALA A 458 -27.07 -6.56 -8.65
C ALA A 458 -26.22 -7.60 -9.39
N GLU A 459 -26.52 -7.85 -10.66
CA GLU A 459 -25.87 -8.88 -11.47
C GLU A 459 -25.02 -8.27 -12.59
N LEU A 460 -23.81 -8.81 -12.81
CA LEU A 460 -23.04 -8.54 -14.02
C LEU A 460 -23.51 -9.49 -15.12
N ILE A 461 -24.39 -9.02 -16.01
CA ILE A 461 -25.10 -9.83 -16.99
C ILE A 461 -24.33 -10.04 -18.29
N GLY A 462 -23.22 -9.35 -18.52
CA GLY A 462 -22.43 -9.49 -19.73
C GLY A 462 -21.48 -8.33 -19.96
N GLY A 463 -21.01 -8.21 -21.18
CA GLY A 463 -20.13 -7.12 -21.59
C GLY A 463 -19.31 -7.42 -22.84
N HIS A 464 -18.28 -6.62 -23.07
CA HIS A 464 -17.36 -6.74 -24.19
C HIS A 464 -15.91 -6.60 -23.72
N THR A 465 -15.00 -7.35 -24.32
CA THR A 465 -13.57 -7.25 -24.03
C THR A 465 -12.78 -6.89 -25.28
N MET A 466 -11.86 -5.97 -25.15
CA MET A 466 -11.01 -5.50 -26.24
C MET A 466 -9.55 -5.53 -25.83
N GLU A 467 -8.66 -5.61 -26.82
CA GLU A 467 -7.24 -5.43 -26.65
C GLU A 467 -6.85 -4.03 -27.12
N SER A 468 -6.13 -3.26 -26.27
CA SER A 468 -5.58 -1.96 -26.66
C SER A 468 -4.43 -2.15 -27.63
N ARG A 469 -4.54 -1.55 -28.82
CA ARG A 469 -3.47 -1.56 -29.83
C ARG A 469 -2.59 -0.32 -29.80
N SER A 470 -2.60 0.41 -28.69
CA SER A 470 -1.73 1.56 -28.53
C SER A 470 -0.27 1.10 -28.52
N THR A 471 0.52 1.65 -29.42
CA THR A 471 1.98 1.43 -29.50
C THR A 471 2.77 2.28 -28.51
N SER A 472 2.09 3.11 -27.73
CA SER A 472 2.75 3.92 -26.70
C SER A 472 3.30 3.00 -25.62
N PRO A 473 4.60 3.05 -25.34
CA PRO A 473 5.19 2.27 -24.25
C PRO A 473 4.79 2.94 -22.93
N MET A 474 3.54 2.76 -22.52
CA MET A 474 3.08 3.18 -21.19
C MET A 474 3.31 2.01 -20.22
N PRO A 475 4.43 2.03 -19.47
CA PRO A 475 4.77 0.91 -18.60
C PRO A 475 4.06 0.96 -17.24
N THR A 476 3.21 1.93 -16.97
CA THR A 476 2.96 2.35 -15.59
C THR A 476 1.57 2.16 -15.05
N SER A 477 0.58 2.05 -15.87
CA SER A 477 -0.69 1.49 -15.47
C SER A 477 -0.82 0.16 -16.17
N LEU A 478 -1.43 -0.81 -15.57
CA LEU A 478 -1.77 -2.05 -16.27
C LEU A 478 -2.72 -1.77 -17.45
N GLY A 479 -2.90 -0.50 -17.82
CA GLY A 479 -3.54 -0.04 -19.04
C GLY A 479 -5.01 -0.48 -19.19
N VAL A 480 -5.65 -0.93 -18.11
CA VAL A 480 -7.03 -1.41 -18.13
C VAL A 480 -7.96 -0.21 -18.14
N GLN A 481 -8.76 -0.10 -19.21
CA GLN A 481 -9.86 0.86 -19.29
C GLN A 481 -11.17 0.13 -19.10
N ILE A 482 -12.08 0.72 -18.34
CA ILE A 482 -13.34 0.10 -17.96
C ILE A 482 -14.46 1.09 -18.21
N THR A 483 -15.52 0.62 -18.83
CA THR A 483 -16.80 1.34 -18.95
C THR A 483 -17.90 0.40 -18.50
N LEU A 484 -18.83 0.88 -17.68
CA LEU A 484 -20.00 0.13 -17.27
C LEU A 484 -21.27 0.82 -17.76
N THR A 485 -22.18 0.03 -18.32
CA THR A 485 -23.58 0.40 -18.43
C THR A 485 -24.29 -0.22 -17.25
N VAL A 486 -25.00 0.59 -16.46
CA VAL A 486 -25.75 0.14 -15.29
C VAL A 486 -27.24 0.36 -15.49
N ASN A 487 -28.06 -0.61 -15.08
CA ASN A 487 -29.50 -0.55 -15.11
C ASN A 487 -30.05 -0.58 -13.69
N GLY A 488 -31.06 0.22 -13.43
CA GLY A 488 -31.69 0.28 -12.12
C GLY A 488 -33.18 0.54 -12.19
N ASN A 489 -33.86 0.22 -11.12
CA ASN A 489 -35.31 0.42 -10.99
C ASN A 489 -35.57 1.41 -9.85
N SER A 490 -36.45 2.38 -10.13
CA SER A 490 -37.06 3.23 -9.12
C SER A 490 -38.52 2.86 -8.94
N SER A 491 -38.93 2.64 -7.70
CA SER A 491 -40.33 2.36 -7.35
C SER A 491 -41.19 3.65 -7.26
N ALA A 492 -40.56 4.82 -7.36
CA ALA A 492 -41.18 6.12 -7.30
C ALA A 492 -40.55 7.05 -8.37
N PRO A 493 -41.12 8.21 -8.67
CA PRO A 493 -40.48 9.17 -9.59
C PRO A 493 -39.04 9.43 -9.22
N PRO A 494 -38.08 9.34 -10.16
CA PRO A 494 -36.67 9.58 -9.86
C PRO A 494 -36.45 10.99 -9.33
N TRP A 495 -35.45 11.14 -8.47
CA TRP A 495 -34.95 12.46 -8.11
C TRP A 495 -34.33 13.10 -9.35
N LEU A 496 -34.55 14.40 -9.49
CA LEU A 496 -34.05 15.18 -10.62
C LEU A 496 -32.77 15.90 -10.21
N LYS A 497 -31.93 16.19 -11.17
CA LYS A 497 -30.74 17.01 -10.97
C LYS A 497 -31.11 18.47 -10.69
N SER A 498 -32.13 19.00 -11.39
CA SER A 498 -32.66 20.36 -11.19
C SER A 498 -33.83 20.40 -10.21
N GLY A 499 -34.18 21.60 -9.71
CA GLY A 499 -35.35 21.82 -8.86
C GLY A 499 -35.05 22.38 -7.46
N LEU A 500 -33.84 22.88 -7.23
CA LEU A 500 -33.49 23.58 -5.98
C LEU A 500 -34.41 24.77 -5.72
N LYS A 501 -34.76 24.98 -4.45
CA LYS A 501 -35.59 26.08 -4.00
C LYS A 501 -34.84 26.98 -3.04
N ALA A 502 -35.19 28.25 -3.03
CA ALA A 502 -34.63 29.20 -2.07
C ALA A 502 -34.93 28.73 -0.62
N GLY A 503 -33.89 28.62 0.18
CA GLY A 503 -33.97 28.12 1.55
C GLY A 503 -33.62 26.64 1.73
N ASP A 504 -33.35 25.90 0.64
CA ASP A 504 -32.91 24.51 0.72
C ASP A 504 -31.54 24.38 1.40
N ALA A 505 -31.39 23.34 2.20
CA ALA A 505 -30.10 22.94 2.74
C ALA A 505 -29.36 22.04 1.78
N LEU A 506 -28.09 22.37 1.48
CA LEU A 506 -27.21 21.54 0.66
C LEU A 506 -26.46 20.54 1.52
N LEU A 507 -26.63 19.25 1.23
CA LEU A 507 -25.95 18.16 1.93
C LEU A 507 -24.91 17.52 1.01
N ILE A 508 -23.71 17.32 1.50
CA ILE A 508 -22.63 16.61 0.81
C ILE A 508 -22.32 15.34 1.58
N SER A 509 -22.40 14.20 0.92
CA SER A 509 -22.22 12.88 1.56
C SER A 509 -20.76 12.54 1.90
N ARG A 510 -19.78 13.22 1.28
CA ARG A 510 -18.34 12.94 1.41
C ARG A 510 -17.50 14.20 1.32
N PRO A 511 -16.28 14.20 1.91
CA PRO A 511 -15.32 15.29 1.70
C PRO A 511 -14.99 15.49 0.23
N LEU A 512 -14.77 16.75 -0.15
CA LEU A 512 -14.29 17.15 -1.48
C LEU A 512 -12.75 17.12 -1.54
N GLY A 513 -12.18 17.17 -2.76
CA GLY A 513 -10.74 17.34 -2.98
C GLY A 513 -10.01 16.13 -3.56
N THR A 514 -10.71 15.02 -3.85
CA THR A 514 -10.09 13.81 -4.44
C THR A 514 -9.33 14.13 -5.73
N GLY A 515 -9.88 14.95 -6.63
CA GLY A 515 -9.22 15.35 -7.87
C GLY A 515 -7.88 16.06 -7.64
N VAL A 516 -7.81 16.93 -6.62
CA VAL A 516 -6.57 17.63 -6.24
C VAL A 516 -5.53 16.65 -5.70
N LEU A 517 -5.96 15.70 -4.84
CA LEU A 517 -5.07 14.67 -4.31
C LEU A 517 -4.49 13.77 -5.41
N PHE A 518 -5.30 13.35 -6.38
CA PHE A 518 -4.80 12.54 -7.51
C PHE A 518 -3.90 13.33 -8.45
N ALA A 519 -4.23 14.61 -8.74
CA ALA A 519 -3.35 15.48 -9.50
C ALA A 519 -2.01 15.69 -8.80
N GLY A 520 -2.04 15.94 -7.49
CA GLY A 520 -0.84 16.04 -6.66
C GLY A 520 -0.05 14.72 -6.63
N ALA A 521 -0.72 13.57 -6.55
CA ALA A 521 -0.07 12.26 -6.59
C ALA A 521 0.65 12.00 -7.91
N MET A 522 0.03 12.32 -9.05
CA MET A 522 0.66 12.25 -10.36
C MET A 522 1.87 13.19 -10.46
N ALA A 523 1.83 14.35 -9.82
CA ALA A 523 2.95 15.28 -9.70
C ALA A 523 3.99 14.84 -8.65
N GLY A 524 3.68 13.84 -7.82
CA GLY A 524 4.52 13.38 -6.71
C GLY A 524 4.57 14.36 -5.54
N ALA A 525 3.49 15.12 -5.32
CA ALA A 525 3.38 16.18 -4.31
C ALA A 525 2.33 15.87 -3.23
N THR A 526 1.56 14.79 -3.35
CA THR A 526 0.55 14.40 -2.36
C THR A 526 1.17 13.53 -1.27
N ASP A 527 0.76 13.76 -0.02
CA ASP A 527 1.07 12.85 1.08
C ASP A 527 0.39 11.48 0.83
N PRO A 528 1.11 10.36 0.92
CA PRO A 528 0.54 9.03 0.69
C PRO A 528 -0.61 8.69 1.66
N THR A 529 -0.59 9.22 2.88
CA THR A 529 -1.66 8.96 3.87
C THR A 529 -2.97 9.66 3.51
N ASP A 530 -2.90 10.85 2.91
CA ASP A 530 -4.08 11.58 2.41
C ASP A 530 -4.69 10.87 1.20
N LEU A 531 -3.83 10.40 0.28
CA LEU A 531 -4.29 9.63 -0.87
C LEU A 531 -4.94 8.30 -0.45
N ASP A 532 -4.35 7.60 0.53
CA ASP A 532 -4.93 6.37 1.08
C ASP A 532 -6.27 6.62 1.79
N ALA A 533 -6.39 7.74 2.51
CA ALA A 533 -7.66 8.14 3.11
C ALA A 533 -8.73 8.41 2.05
N ALA A 534 -8.38 9.12 0.97
CA ALA A 534 -9.27 9.35 -0.15
C ALA A 534 -9.70 8.05 -0.82
N LEU A 535 -8.76 7.15 -1.12
CA LEU A 535 -9.05 5.84 -1.74
C LEU A 535 -9.96 4.97 -0.86
N ARG A 536 -9.76 4.98 0.47
CA ARG A 536 -10.66 4.27 1.40
C ARG A 536 -12.08 4.81 1.33
N VAL A 537 -12.25 6.14 1.36
CA VAL A 537 -13.58 6.77 1.25
C VAL A 537 -14.21 6.48 -0.11
N MET A 538 -13.44 6.59 -1.20
CA MET A 538 -13.92 6.30 -2.57
C MET A 538 -14.33 4.83 -2.73
N SER A 539 -13.68 3.90 -2.05
CA SER A 539 -13.95 2.45 -2.13
C SER A 539 -15.18 2.01 -1.32
N CYS A 540 -15.78 2.88 -0.52
CA CYS A 540 -17.01 2.57 0.21
C CYS A 540 -18.23 2.78 -0.70
N SER A 541 -19.19 1.87 -0.68
CA SER A 541 -20.47 2.03 -1.37
C SER A 541 -21.34 3.10 -0.69
N GLN A 542 -22.05 3.90 -1.48
CA GLN A 542 -23.09 4.81 -0.98
C GLN A 542 -24.52 4.23 -1.11
N HIS A 543 -24.64 2.96 -1.53
CA HIS A 543 -25.93 2.31 -1.62
C HIS A 543 -26.76 2.39 -0.32
N SER A 544 -26.12 2.34 0.85
CA SER A 544 -26.79 2.47 2.14
C SER A 544 -27.47 3.83 2.35
N LEU A 545 -26.97 4.91 1.73
CA LEU A 545 -27.57 6.23 1.79
C LEU A 545 -28.93 6.27 1.09
N LEU A 546 -29.11 5.46 0.03
CA LEU A 546 -30.37 5.39 -0.70
C LEU A 546 -31.53 5.06 0.23
N LYS A 547 -31.36 4.07 1.13
CA LYS A 547 -32.38 3.70 2.12
C LYS A 547 -32.67 4.82 3.14
N ALA A 548 -31.62 5.54 3.56
CA ALA A 548 -31.79 6.65 4.49
C ALA A 548 -32.51 7.85 3.84
N LEU A 549 -32.16 8.16 2.60
CA LEU A 549 -32.73 9.26 1.84
C LEU A 549 -34.16 8.98 1.41
N GLU A 550 -34.54 7.73 1.16
CA GLU A 550 -35.89 7.33 0.80
C GLU A 550 -36.93 7.77 1.84
N ALA A 551 -36.60 7.74 3.12
CA ALA A 551 -37.45 8.24 4.19
C ALA A 551 -37.72 9.75 4.09
N HIS A 552 -36.90 10.49 3.36
CA HIS A 552 -36.98 11.95 3.20
C HIS A 552 -37.31 12.36 1.76
N ARG A 553 -37.73 11.43 0.91
CA ARG A 553 -37.98 11.64 -0.54
C ARG A 553 -38.82 12.89 -0.83
N GLN A 554 -39.87 13.14 -0.05
CA GLN A 554 -40.76 14.30 -0.26
C GLN A 554 -40.09 15.65 0.07
N ALA A 555 -39.04 15.63 0.87
CA ALA A 555 -38.30 16.85 1.25
C ALA A 555 -37.09 17.09 0.33
N MET A 556 -36.78 16.16 -0.59
CA MET A 556 -35.68 16.31 -1.52
C MET A 556 -36.16 16.98 -2.80
N HIS A 557 -35.61 18.15 -3.11
CA HIS A 557 -35.97 18.93 -4.29
C HIS A 557 -35.04 18.63 -5.48
N ALA A 558 -33.76 18.33 -5.22
CA ALA A 558 -32.78 17.95 -6.23
C ALA A 558 -31.70 17.03 -5.65
N CYS A 559 -31.13 16.18 -6.48
CA CYS A 559 -30.02 15.32 -6.13
C CYS A 559 -29.13 15.09 -7.35
N THR A 560 -27.81 15.04 -7.17
CA THR A 560 -26.82 14.68 -8.19
C THR A 560 -25.60 14.09 -7.52
N ASP A 561 -24.82 13.30 -8.25
CA ASP A 561 -23.47 12.93 -7.83
C ASP A 561 -22.46 14.03 -8.19
N ILE A 562 -21.33 14.08 -7.50
CA ILE A 562 -20.24 15.03 -7.79
C ILE A 562 -19.08 14.27 -8.40
N THR A 563 -18.81 14.54 -9.67
CA THR A 563 -17.80 13.85 -10.47
C THR A 563 -16.80 14.81 -11.13
N GLY A 564 -16.45 14.63 -12.41
CA GLY A 564 -15.38 15.33 -13.11
C GLY A 564 -15.53 16.85 -13.21
N PHE A 565 -16.75 17.39 -13.16
CA PHE A 565 -17.00 18.83 -13.20
C PHE A 565 -16.88 19.52 -11.83
N GLY A 566 -16.68 18.73 -10.77
CA GLY A 566 -16.53 19.22 -9.40
C GLY A 566 -17.81 19.85 -8.83
N LEU A 567 -17.74 20.30 -7.57
CA LEU A 567 -18.90 20.85 -6.85
C LEU A 567 -19.58 22.00 -7.62
N LEU A 568 -18.80 22.98 -8.09
CA LEU A 568 -19.37 24.17 -8.72
C LEU A 568 -20.04 23.87 -10.06
N GLY A 569 -19.50 22.93 -10.84
CA GLY A 569 -20.12 22.48 -12.09
C GLY A 569 -21.48 21.85 -11.84
N HIS A 570 -21.53 20.84 -10.96
CA HIS A 570 -22.78 20.13 -10.67
C HIS A 570 -23.80 21.00 -9.93
N LEU A 571 -23.35 21.86 -8.99
CA LEU A 571 -24.25 22.84 -8.37
C LEU A 571 -24.83 23.83 -9.38
N GLY A 572 -24.02 24.24 -10.38
CA GLY A 572 -24.50 25.06 -11.49
C GLY A 572 -25.59 24.39 -12.31
N GLU A 573 -25.46 23.07 -12.56
CA GLU A 573 -26.52 22.28 -13.21
C GLU A 573 -27.79 22.18 -12.35
N MET A 574 -27.65 21.97 -11.04
CA MET A 574 -28.80 21.92 -10.09
C MET A 574 -29.57 23.25 -10.01
N LEU A 575 -28.94 24.39 -10.30
CA LEU A 575 -29.54 25.72 -10.27
C LEU A 575 -30.21 26.09 -11.62
N GLN A 576 -30.03 25.31 -12.67
CA GLN A 576 -30.72 25.52 -13.94
C GLN A 576 -32.18 25.06 -13.79
N ASN A 577 -33.12 25.97 -14.02
CA ASN A 577 -34.57 25.71 -13.96
C ASN A 577 -35.10 25.27 -15.33
#